data_cc48ae61d4502c4a0e5fdd38e26d73ba
#
_entry.id   cc48ae61d4502c4a0e5fdd38e26d73ba
#
_cell.length_a   1.000
_cell.length_b   1.000
_cell.length_c   1.000
_cell.angle_alpha   90.00
_cell.angle_beta   90.00
_cell.angle_gamma   90.00
#
_symmetry.space_group_name_H-M   'P 1'
#
loop_
_entity.id
_entity.type
_entity.pdbx_description
1 polymer ?
#
loop_
_entity_poly.entity_id
_entity_poly.type
_entity_poly.pdbx_seq_one_letter_code
_entity_poly.pdbx_strand_id
1 'polypeptide(L)'
;MTNAFALLGLPRAAALDPDALQQAWLAASRAAHPDQPGGDAAEAAEINASHETLRSPEKRLKHLLELHETPWRAIPIDDTMMALFSQLGPLLQSVAGLHKRRQTATSALAKALLAPEEMRLQEQLEELGLQLEAQRSFMLETLPALDAGLAAGDSTTLRELQTMQAKLSYLAKWQAQVRESLLGLL
;
A
#
# COMPACT_ATOMS: atom_id res chain seq x y z
N MET A 1 -10.70 1.26 -20.11
CA MET A 1 -9.98 1.55 -18.84
C MET A 1 -9.11 2.78 -19.05
N THR A 2 -9.25 3.81 -18.22
CA THR A 2 -8.48 5.07 -18.34
C THR A 2 -7.01 4.79 -18.05
N ASN A 3 -6.11 5.29 -18.91
CA ASN A 3 -4.66 5.17 -18.67
C ASN A 3 -4.21 6.32 -17.73
N ALA A 4 -4.04 6.02 -16.45
CA ALA A 4 -3.69 6.99 -15.42
C ALA A 4 -2.34 7.70 -15.70
N PHE A 5 -1.36 7.00 -16.29
CA PHE A 5 -0.09 7.63 -16.67
C PHE A 5 -0.29 8.67 -17.77
N ALA A 6 -1.05 8.33 -18.82
CA ALA A 6 -1.31 9.25 -19.92
C ALA A 6 -2.13 10.46 -19.47
N LEU A 7 -3.11 10.25 -18.58
CA LEU A 7 -3.97 11.33 -18.09
C LEU A 7 -3.17 12.37 -17.28
N LEU A 8 -2.15 11.94 -16.53
CA LEU A 8 -1.26 12.83 -15.77
C LEU A 8 0.03 13.21 -16.54
N GLY A 9 0.17 12.81 -17.82
CA GLY A 9 1.36 13.13 -18.61
C GLY A 9 2.66 12.50 -18.10
N LEU A 10 2.56 11.36 -17.40
CA LEU A 10 3.69 10.67 -16.79
C LEU A 10 4.12 9.44 -17.63
N PRO A 11 5.40 9.04 -17.55
CA PRO A 11 5.86 7.81 -18.21
C PRO A 11 5.22 6.58 -17.56
N ARG A 12 5.00 5.52 -18.37
CA ARG A 12 4.57 4.21 -17.85
C ARG A 12 5.75 3.54 -17.16
N ALA A 13 5.83 3.70 -15.84
CA ALA A 13 6.94 3.19 -15.05
C ALA A 13 6.47 2.58 -13.73
N ALA A 14 7.18 1.55 -13.27
CA ALA A 14 7.00 0.96 -11.96
C ALA A 14 7.50 1.91 -10.86
N ALA A 15 8.67 2.54 -11.09
CA ALA A 15 9.21 3.58 -10.23
C ALA A 15 8.72 4.96 -10.72
N LEU A 16 8.05 5.70 -9.85
CA LEU A 16 7.70 7.11 -10.09
C LEU A 16 8.29 7.97 -8.97
N ASP A 17 8.83 9.12 -9.36
CA ASP A 17 9.20 10.16 -8.43
C ASP A 17 7.92 10.74 -7.79
N PRO A 18 7.79 10.72 -6.45
CA PRO A 18 6.62 11.25 -5.76
C PRO A 18 6.39 12.74 -6.02
N ASP A 19 7.46 13.54 -6.15
CA ASP A 19 7.37 14.98 -6.39
C ASP A 19 6.87 15.24 -7.81
N ALA A 20 7.39 14.52 -8.80
CA ALA A 20 6.92 14.61 -10.18
C ALA A 20 5.43 14.20 -10.31
N LEU A 21 5.00 13.14 -9.62
CA LEU A 21 3.60 12.73 -9.58
C LEU A 21 2.71 13.81 -8.95
N GLN A 22 3.15 14.39 -7.83
CA GLN A 22 2.41 15.46 -7.15
C GLN A 22 2.28 16.72 -8.03
N GLN A 23 3.35 17.13 -8.70
CA GLN A 23 3.34 18.28 -9.62
C GLN A 23 2.41 18.05 -10.81
N ALA A 24 2.47 16.86 -11.41
CA ALA A 24 1.60 16.48 -12.53
C ALA A 24 0.12 16.50 -12.13
N TRP A 25 -0.21 15.94 -10.97
CA TRP A 25 -1.57 15.97 -10.44
C TRP A 25 -2.07 17.39 -10.16
N LEU A 26 -1.26 18.24 -9.52
CA LEU A 26 -1.62 19.64 -9.26
C LEU A 26 -1.86 20.42 -10.55
N ALA A 27 -1.04 20.21 -11.58
CA ALA A 27 -1.21 20.87 -12.87
C ALA A 27 -2.51 20.41 -13.56
N ALA A 28 -2.76 19.10 -13.63
CA ALA A 28 -3.98 18.55 -14.22
C ALA A 28 -5.24 18.97 -13.46
N SER A 29 -5.20 18.92 -12.11
CA SER A 29 -6.34 19.33 -11.26
C SER A 29 -6.71 20.81 -11.42
N ARG A 30 -5.71 21.69 -11.60
CA ARG A 30 -5.97 23.10 -11.88
C ARG A 30 -6.65 23.31 -13.22
N ALA A 31 -6.21 22.58 -14.26
CA ALA A 31 -6.78 22.70 -15.60
C ALA A 31 -8.23 22.20 -15.67
N ALA A 32 -8.54 21.10 -14.98
CA ALA A 32 -9.86 20.48 -14.97
C ALA A 32 -10.83 21.07 -13.91
N HIS A 33 -10.38 22.07 -13.12
CA HIS A 33 -11.22 22.62 -12.04
C HIS A 33 -12.51 23.22 -12.60
N PRO A 34 -13.71 22.91 -12.03
CA PRO A 34 -14.98 23.40 -12.54
C PRO A 34 -15.12 24.95 -12.61
N ASP A 35 -14.33 25.68 -11.79
CA ASP A 35 -14.32 27.14 -11.80
C ASP A 35 -13.42 27.73 -12.92
N GLN A 36 -12.70 26.89 -13.66
CA GLN A 36 -11.90 27.31 -14.80
C GLN A 36 -12.73 27.24 -16.11
N PRO A 37 -12.49 28.14 -17.08
CA PRO A 37 -13.10 28.04 -18.39
C PRO A 37 -12.77 26.70 -19.05
N GLY A 38 -13.80 25.86 -19.27
CA GLY A 38 -13.65 24.52 -19.85
C GLY A 38 -13.38 23.41 -18.83
N GLY A 39 -13.39 23.69 -17.53
CA GLY A 39 -13.24 22.66 -16.49
C GLY A 39 -14.45 21.72 -16.45
N ASP A 40 -14.18 20.43 -16.18
CA ASP A 40 -15.18 19.37 -16.09
C ASP A 40 -15.00 18.57 -14.79
N ALA A 41 -16.11 18.47 -14.03
CA ALA A 41 -16.13 17.71 -12.78
C ALA A 41 -15.84 16.20 -12.97
N ALA A 42 -16.24 15.61 -14.11
CA ALA A 42 -15.96 14.22 -14.43
C ALA A 42 -14.47 14.03 -14.71
N GLU A 43 -13.85 14.93 -15.47
CA GLU A 43 -12.40 14.93 -15.72
C GLU A 43 -11.61 15.13 -14.43
N ALA A 44 -12.03 16.05 -13.56
CA ALA A 44 -11.41 16.26 -12.25
C ALA A 44 -11.48 15.01 -11.36
N ALA A 45 -12.59 14.26 -11.38
CA ALA A 45 -12.72 13.00 -10.68
C ALA A 45 -11.78 11.91 -11.23
N GLU A 46 -11.63 11.81 -12.56
CA GLU A 46 -10.71 10.87 -13.21
C GLU A 46 -9.24 11.20 -12.89
N ILE A 47 -8.86 12.48 -12.86
CA ILE A 47 -7.53 12.95 -12.46
C ILE A 47 -7.22 12.52 -11.02
N ASN A 48 -8.16 12.72 -10.09
CA ASN A 48 -8.00 12.32 -8.70
C ASN A 48 -7.88 10.80 -8.55
N ALA A 49 -8.71 10.03 -9.24
CA ALA A 49 -8.65 8.56 -9.25
C ALA A 49 -7.31 8.05 -9.84
N SER A 50 -6.80 8.70 -10.87
CA SER A 50 -5.52 8.40 -11.49
C SER A 50 -4.36 8.69 -10.54
N HIS A 51 -4.38 9.82 -9.84
CA HIS A 51 -3.39 10.15 -8.81
C HIS A 51 -3.39 9.11 -7.68
N GLU A 52 -4.56 8.74 -7.15
CA GLU A 52 -4.67 7.70 -6.11
C GLU A 52 -4.18 6.32 -6.58
N THR A 53 -4.34 6.01 -7.86
CA THR A 53 -3.81 4.78 -8.46
C THR A 53 -2.30 4.82 -8.55
N LEU A 54 -1.72 5.91 -9.05
CA LEU A 54 -0.28 6.01 -9.28
C LEU A 54 0.51 6.27 -7.98
N ARG A 55 -0.09 6.91 -6.98
CA ARG A 55 0.53 7.17 -5.67
C ARG A 55 0.78 5.88 -4.88
N SER A 56 -0.08 4.89 -5.04
CA SER A 56 0.03 3.61 -4.36
C SER A 56 0.85 2.63 -5.23
N PRO A 57 2.06 2.19 -4.81
CA PRO A 57 2.90 1.31 -5.62
C PRO A 57 2.19 0.04 -6.06
N GLU A 58 1.44 -0.62 -5.16
CA GLU A 58 0.72 -1.86 -5.48
C GLU A 58 -0.41 -1.64 -6.51
N LYS A 59 -1.09 -0.49 -6.47
CA LYS A 59 -2.11 -0.12 -7.45
C LYS A 59 -1.47 0.29 -8.77
N ARG A 60 -0.38 1.06 -8.71
CA ARG A 60 0.40 1.47 -9.88
C ARG A 60 0.93 0.28 -10.67
N LEU A 61 1.55 -0.69 -9.98
CA LEU A 61 2.04 -1.92 -10.61
C LEU A 61 0.90 -2.76 -11.20
N LYS A 62 -0.23 -2.86 -10.50
CA LYS A 62 -1.42 -3.52 -11.03
C LYS A 62 -1.88 -2.84 -12.32
N HIS A 63 -1.99 -1.51 -12.32
CA HIS A 63 -2.39 -0.73 -13.50
C HIS A 63 -1.39 -0.89 -14.65
N LEU A 64 -0.09 -0.90 -14.36
CA LEU A 64 0.96 -1.13 -15.35
C LEU A 64 0.84 -2.52 -15.99
N LEU A 65 0.61 -3.57 -15.20
CA LEU A 65 0.38 -4.93 -15.69
C LEU A 65 -0.89 -5.05 -16.55
N GLU A 66 -1.96 -4.35 -16.18
CA GLU A 66 -3.20 -4.27 -16.98
C GLU A 66 -2.96 -3.60 -18.34
N LEU A 67 -2.16 -2.53 -18.39
CA LEU A 67 -1.76 -1.85 -19.63
C LEU A 67 -0.85 -2.70 -20.53
N HIS A 68 -0.16 -3.70 -19.96
CA HIS A 68 0.61 -4.71 -20.69
C HIS A 68 -0.20 -5.97 -21.01
N GLU A 69 -1.52 -5.95 -20.74
CA GLU A 69 -2.42 -7.10 -20.95
C GLU A 69 -1.90 -8.39 -20.32
N THR A 70 -1.22 -8.26 -19.18
CA THR A 70 -0.56 -9.38 -18.53
C THR A 70 -1.60 -10.28 -17.84
N PRO A 71 -1.72 -11.57 -18.20
CA PRO A 71 -2.72 -12.45 -17.61
C PRO A 71 -2.43 -12.65 -16.11
N TRP A 72 -3.51 -12.66 -15.32
CA TRP A 72 -3.41 -12.92 -13.88
C TRP A 72 -2.87 -14.34 -13.63
N ARG A 73 -2.04 -14.47 -12.59
CA ARG A 73 -1.59 -15.75 -12.05
C ARG A 73 -1.52 -15.70 -10.52
N ALA A 74 -1.67 -16.85 -9.88
CA ALA A 74 -1.41 -16.98 -8.45
C ALA A 74 0.10 -16.85 -8.18
N ILE A 75 0.46 -16.01 -7.22
CA ILE A 75 1.85 -15.81 -6.76
C ILE A 75 1.98 -16.46 -5.38
N PRO A 76 2.84 -17.47 -5.20
CA PRO A 76 3.10 -18.05 -3.90
C PRO A 76 3.76 -17.03 -2.97
N ILE A 77 3.42 -17.12 -1.69
CA ILE A 77 4.08 -16.36 -0.63
C ILE A 77 5.44 -17.02 -0.38
N ASP A 78 6.51 -16.24 -0.40
CA ASP A 78 7.85 -16.73 -0.07
C ASP A 78 8.11 -16.77 1.45
N ASP A 79 9.27 -17.32 1.83
CA ASP A 79 9.61 -17.52 3.24
C ASP A 79 9.66 -16.21 4.04
N THR A 80 10.15 -15.12 3.44
CA THR A 80 10.19 -13.79 4.08
C THR A 80 8.79 -13.27 4.37
N MET A 81 7.91 -13.32 3.38
CA MET A 81 6.51 -12.91 3.55
C MET A 81 5.77 -13.83 4.51
N MET A 82 6.06 -15.15 4.48
CA MET A 82 5.48 -16.11 5.40
C MET A 82 5.90 -15.85 6.85
N ALA A 83 7.17 -15.50 7.09
CA ALA A 83 7.68 -15.14 8.42
C ALA A 83 6.95 -13.91 9.00
N LEU A 84 6.72 -12.86 8.20
CA LEU A 84 5.96 -11.68 8.61
C LEU A 84 4.48 -12.03 8.88
N PHE A 85 3.87 -12.83 8.01
CA PHE A 85 2.48 -13.27 8.17
C PHE A 85 2.27 -14.09 9.44
N SER A 86 3.22 -14.98 9.77
CA SER A 86 3.14 -15.82 10.97
C SER A 86 3.21 -15.03 12.29
N GLN A 87 3.81 -13.84 12.28
CA GLN A 87 3.83 -12.93 13.43
C GLN A 87 2.52 -12.13 13.54
N LEU A 88 1.98 -11.70 12.41
CA LEU A 88 0.80 -10.84 12.35
C LEU A 88 -0.46 -11.50 12.94
N GLY A 89 -0.75 -12.72 12.54
CA GLY A 89 -2.00 -13.41 12.91
C GLY A 89 -2.20 -13.53 14.43
N PRO A 90 -1.24 -14.12 15.19
CA PRO A 90 -1.33 -14.22 16.64
C PRO A 90 -1.42 -12.85 17.33
N LEU A 91 -0.70 -11.85 16.81
CA LEU A 91 -0.70 -10.51 17.39
C LEU A 91 -2.07 -9.84 17.26
N LEU A 92 -2.71 -9.90 16.09
CA LEU A 92 -4.07 -9.40 15.87
C LEU A 92 -5.10 -10.11 16.75
N GLN A 93 -4.96 -11.42 16.96
CA GLN A 93 -5.82 -12.18 17.87
C GLN A 93 -5.66 -11.73 19.32
N SER A 94 -4.43 -11.46 19.77
CA SER A 94 -4.14 -10.97 21.12
C SER A 94 -4.76 -9.58 21.35
N VAL A 95 -4.64 -8.68 20.37
CA VAL A 95 -5.30 -7.35 20.41
C VAL A 95 -6.81 -7.48 20.50
N ALA A 96 -7.43 -8.32 19.67
CA ALA A 96 -8.87 -8.55 19.72
C ALA A 96 -9.32 -9.12 21.08
N GLY A 97 -8.53 -10.03 21.66
CA GLY A 97 -8.76 -10.57 23.01
C GLY A 97 -8.66 -9.51 24.11
N LEU A 98 -7.66 -8.63 24.04
CA LEU A 98 -7.51 -7.50 24.95
C LEU A 98 -8.68 -6.53 24.87
N HIS A 99 -9.10 -6.16 23.66
CA HIS A 99 -10.27 -5.29 23.45
C HIS A 99 -11.53 -5.86 24.10
N LYS A 100 -11.80 -7.15 23.91
CA LYS A 100 -12.95 -7.82 24.54
C LYS A 100 -12.90 -7.76 26.07
N ARG A 101 -11.73 -7.99 26.67
CA ARG A 101 -11.53 -7.89 28.12
C ARG A 101 -11.67 -6.46 28.62
N ARG A 102 -11.17 -5.46 27.87
CA ARG A 102 -11.29 -4.04 28.20
C ARG A 102 -12.76 -3.59 28.21
N GLN A 103 -13.58 -4.07 27.25
CA GLN A 103 -15.02 -3.79 27.20
C GLN A 103 -15.79 -4.40 28.39
N THR A 104 -15.37 -5.56 28.89
CA THR A 104 -16.00 -6.23 30.02
C THR A 104 -15.50 -5.75 31.37
N ALA A 105 -14.36 -5.05 31.43
CA ALA A 105 -13.80 -4.50 32.66
C ALA A 105 -14.61 -3.29 33.14
N THR A 106 -15.37 -3.46 34.24
CA THR A 106 -16.26 -2.44 34.79
C THR A 106 -15.58 -1.51 35.81
N SER A 107 -14.50 -1.96 36.46
CA SER A 107 -13.81 -1.16 37.48
C SER A 107 -12.51 -0.54 36.94
N ALA A 108 -12.11 0.59 37.53
CA ALA A 108 -10.83 1.24 37.20
C ALA A 108 -9.64 0.31 37.47
N LEU A 109 -9.69 -0.49 38.55
CA LEU A 109 -8.65 -1.45 38.87
C LEU A 109 -8.57 -2.56 37.81
N ALA A 110 -9.71 -3.09 37.35
CA ALA A 110 -9.72 -4.11 36.31
C ALA A 110 -9.13 -3.59 34.99
N LYS A 111 -9.39 -2.34 34.63
CA LYS A 111 -8.76 -1.68 33.46
C LYS A 111 -7.26 -1.45 33.67
N ALA A 112 -6.85 -0.99 34.86
CA ALA A 112 -5.42 -0.76 35.16
C ALA A 112 -4.60 -2.06 35.07
N LEU A 113 -5.17 -3.21 35.42
CA LEU A 113 -4.50 -4.50 35.29
C LEU A 113 -4.25 -4.95 33.84
N LEU A 114 -4.94 -4.37 32.87
CA LEU A 114 -4.72 -4.65 31.44
C LEU A 114 -3.62 -3.78 30.82
N ALA A 115 -3.26 -2.65 31.46
CA ALA A 115 -2.29 -1.69 30.92
C ALA A 115 -0.91 -2.28 30.57
N PRO A 116 -0.31 -3.18 31.37
CA PRO A 116 0.98 -3.79 31.00
C PRO A 116 0.90 -4.66 29.74
N GLU A 117 -0.22 -5.34 29.54
CA GLU A 117 -0.43 -6.14 28.32
C GLU A 117 -0.68 -5.25 27.11
N GLU A 118 -1.44 -4.16 27.30
CA GLU A 118 -1.68 -3.14 26.26
C GLU A 118 -0.36 -2.55 25.76
N MET A 119 0.52 -2.10 26.66
CA MET A 119 1.85 -1.57 26.31
C MET A 119 2.69 -2.60 25.56
N ARG A 120 2.73 -3.85 26.03
CA ARG A 120 3.47 -4.91 25.33
C ARG A 120 2.96 -5.19 23.93
N LEU A 121 1.63 -5.24 23.74
CA LEU A 121 1.04 -5.44 22.41
C LEU A 121 1.29 -4.25 21.50
N GLN A 122 1.27 -3.03 22.03
CA GLN A 122 1.63 -1.84 21.29
C GLN A 122 3.09 -1.90 20.79
N GLU A 123 4.04 -2.22 21.67
CA GLU A 123 5.46 -2.38 21.31
C GLU A 123 5.66 -3.45 20.22
N GLN A 124 4.97 -4.59 20.35
CA GLN A 124 5.05 -5.66 19.36
C GLN A 124 4.45 -5.26 17.99
N LEU A 125 3.35 -4.51 17.99
CA LEU A 125 2.75 -3.98 16.76
C LEU A 125 3.65 -2.93 16.08
N GLU A 126 4.27 -2.05 16.86
CA GLU A 126 5.21 -1.05 16.38
C GLU A 126 6.43 -1.72 15.74
N GLU A 127 7.01 -2.73 16.42
CA GLU A 127 8.14 -3.50 15.88
C GLU A 127 7.77 -4.21 14.56
N LEU A 128 6.63 -4.90 14.51
CA LEU A 128 6.15 -5.53 13.29
C LEU A 128 5.89 -4.48 12.19
N GLY A 129 5.34 -3.32 12.54
CA GLY A 129 5.14 -2.21 11.62
C GLY A 129 6.44 -1.75 10.97
N LEU A 130 7.52 -1.63 11.75
CA LEU A 130 8.86 -1.29 11.24
C LEU A 130 9.42 -2.38 10.32
N GLN A 131 9.24 -3.66 10.65
CA GLN A 131 9.67 -4.77 9.80
C GLN A 131 8.93 -4.78 8.45
N LEU A 132 7.60 -4.54 8.46
CA LEU A 132 6.79 -4.44 7.26
C LEU A 132 7.22 -3.25 6.39
N GLU A 133 7.52 -2.10 7.00
CA GLU A 133 7.99 -0.92 6.27
C GLU A 133 9.39 -1.13 5.69
N ALA A 134 10.32 -1.73 6.43
CA ALA A 134 11.65 -2.05 5.93
C ALA A 134 11.58 -2.98 4.72
N GLN A 135 10.75 -4.03 4.78
CA GLN A 135 10.53 -4.94 3.66
C GLN A 135 9.91 -4.22 2.45
N ARG A 136 8.95 -3.33 2.69
CA ARG A 136 8.33 -2.52 1.64
C ARG A 136 9.35 -1.60 0.97
N SER A 137 10.13 -0.87 1.75
CA SER A 137 11.15 0.05 1.25
C SER A 137 12.21 -0.67 0.41
N PHE A 138 12.72 -1.82 0.89
CA PHE A 138 13.63 -2.67 0.13
C PHE A 138 13.06 -3.08 -1.23
N MET A 139 11.77 -3.44 -1.27
CA MET A 139 11.10 -3.80 -2.52
C MET A 139 10.96 -2.60 -3.47
N LEU A 140 10.65 -1.40 -2.95
CA LEU A 140 10.51 -0.20 -3.77
C LEU A 140 11.84 0.22 -4.40
N GLU A 141 12.97 0.01 -3.74
CA GLU A 141 14.30 0.29 -4.27
C GLU A 141 14.66 -0.56 -5.51
N THR A 142 13.99 -1.70 -5.71
CA THR A 142 14.22 -2.55 -6.89
C THR A 142 13.40 -2.16 -8.12
N LEU A 143 12.38 -1.30 -7.97
CA LEU A 143 11.49 -0.93 -9.08
C LEU A 143 12.18 -0.29 -10.28
N PRO A 144 13.23 0.57 -10.14
CA PRO A 144 13.93 1.12 -11.29
C PRO A 144 14.62 0.06 -12.16
N ALA A 145 15.08 -1.04 -11.57
CA ALA A 145 15.67 -2.15 -12.32
C ALA A 145 14.60 -2.89 -13.17
N LEU A 146 13.38 -3.00 -12.65
CA LEU A 146 12.26 -3.57 -13.40
C LEU A 146 11.84 -2.67 -14.57
N ASP A 147 11.89 -1.35 -14.42
CA ASP A 147 11.65 -0.42 -15.53
C ASP A 147 12.71 -0.56 -16.63
N ALA A 148 13.97 -0.73 -16.26
CA ALA A 148 15.05 -1.00 -17.20
C ALA A 148 14.83 -2.32 -17.96
N GLY A 149 14.40 -3.37 -17.29
CA GLY A 149 14.05 -4.67 -17.89
C GLY A 149 12.87 -4.56 -18.87
N LEU A 150 11.83 -3.79 -18.51
CA LEU A 150 10.69 -3.52 -19.41
C LEU A 150 11.15 -2.78 -20.69
N ALA A 151 12.00 -1.75 -20.54
CA ALA A 151 12.54 -0.99 -21.67
C ALA A 151 13.42 -1.86 -22.59
N ALA A 152 14.13 -2.84 -22.01
CA ALA A 152 14.94 -3.81 -22.76
C ALA A 152 14.09 -4.92 -23.44
N GLY A 153 12.78 -5.00 -23.16
CA GLY A 153 11.90 -6.05 -23.69
C GLY A 153 12.15 -7.43 -23.04
N ASP A 154 12.69 -7.46 -21.83
CA ASP A 154 12.94 -8.72 -21.13
C ASP A 154 11.61 -9.39 -20.74
N SER A 155 11.39 -10.58 -21.28
CA SER A 155 10.16 -11.36 -21.10
C SER A 155 9.94 -11.84 -19.65
N THR A 156 10.98 -11.83 -18.79
CA THR A 156 10.89 -12.23 -17.38
C THR A 156 10.38 -11.09 -16.51
N THR A 157 10.61 -9.84 -16.89
CA THR A 157 10.28 -8.63 -16.11
C THR A 157 8.80 -8.52 -15.78
N LEU A 158 7.89 -8.88 -16.67
CA LEU A 158 6.45 -8.85 -16.36
C LEU A 158 6.08 -9.86 -15.26
N ARG A 159 6.76 -11.01 -15.18
CA ARG A 159 6.55 -11.98 -14.09
C ARG A 159 7.09 -11.47 -12.76
N GLU A 160 8.22 -10.78 -12.81
CA GLU A 160 8.81 -10.14 -11.62
C GLU A 160 7.91 -9.02 -11.12
N LEU A 161 7.37 -8.18 -12.02
CA LEU A 161 6.39 -7.15 -11.67
C LEU A 161 5.11 -7.73 -11.05
N GLN A 162 4.59 -8.86 -11.56
CA GLN A 162 3.45 -9.53 -10.95
C GLN A 162 3.77 -10.00 -9.53
N THR A 163 4.96 -10.57 -9.33
CA THR A 163 5.41 -11.01 -8.02
C THR A 163 5.55 -9.83 -7.06
N MET A 164 6.16 -8.74 -7.52
CA MET A 164 6.32 -7.50 -6.77
C MET A 164 4.97 -6.90 -6.39
N GLN A 165 4.06 -6.80 -7.34
CA GLN A 165 2.70 -6.28 -7.14
C GLN A 165 1.94 -7.07 -6.07
N ALA A 166 1.99 -8.41 -6.13
CA ALA A 166 1.32 -9.27 -5.16
C ALA A 166 1.89 -9.07 -3.74
N LYS A 167 3.22 -9.07 -3.59
CA LYS A 167 3.90 -8.86 -2.30
C LYS A 167 3.60 -7.48 -1.72
N LEU A 168 3.69 -6.41 -2.52
CA LEU A 168 3.35 -5.05 -2.07
C LEU A 168 1.89 -4.94 -1.66
N SER A 169 0.97 -5.65 -2.32
CA SER A 169 -0.44 -5.69 -1.93
C SER A 169 -0.64 -6.36 -0.56
N TYR A 170 0.09 -7.45 -0.27
CA TYR A 170 0.06 -8.07 1.06
C TYR A 170 0.62 -7.14 2.13
N LEU A 171 1.78 -6.53 1.87
CA LEU A 171 2.41 -5.59 2.82
C LEU A 171 1.50 -4.40 3.11
N ALA A 172 0.88 -3.79 2.09
CA ALA A 172 -0.05 -2.68 2.27
C ALA A 172 -1.26 -3.08 3.14
N LYS A 173 -1.81 -4.28 2.93
CA LYS A 173 -2.90 -4.81 3.74
C LYS A 173 -2.47 -5.04 5.20
N TRP A 174 -1.31 -5.64 5.42
CA TRP A 174 -0.80 -5.94 6.75
C TRP A 174 -0.45 -4.67 7.52
N GLN A 175 0.17 -3.69 6.87
CA GLN A 175 0.43 -2.36 7.45
C GLN A 175 -0.87 -1.65 7.85
N ALA A 176 -1.92 -1.76 7.04
CA ALA A 176 -3.23 -1.21 7.40
C ALA A 176 -3.81 -1.88 8.64
N GLN A 177 -3.72 -3.21 8.76
CA GLN A 177 -4.18 -3.97 9.93
C GLN A 177 -3.40 -3.63 11.20
N VAL A 178 -2.06 -3.51 11.10
CA VAL A 178 -1.20 -3.07 12.23
C VAL A 178 -1.59 -1.67 12.68
N ARG A 179 -1.75 -0.73 11.75
CA ARG A 179 -2.14 0.65 12.04
C ARG A 179 -3.53 0.73 12.70
N GLU A 180 -4.50 0.00 12.19
CA GLU A 180 -5.85 -0.07 12.78
C GLU A 180 -5.80 -0.62 14.20
N SER A 181 -5.00 -1.67 14.42
CA SER A 181 -4.81 -2.27 15.75
C SER A 181 -4.14 -1.31 16.73
N LEU A 182 -3.13 -0.55 16.30
CA LEU A 182 -2.48 0.47 17.11
C LEU A 182 -3.47 1.58 17.50
N LEU A 183 -4.25 2.09 16.54
CA LEU A 183 -5.28 3.10 16.82
C LEU A 183 -6.34 2.60 17.80
N GLY A 184 -6.65 1.30 17.76
CA GLY A 184 -7.59 0.70 18.71
C GLY A 184 -7.05 0.53 20.12
N LEU A 185 -5.73 0.55 20.32
CA LEU A 185 -5.10 0.47 21.65
C LEU A 185 -4.95 1.85 22.34
N LEU A 186 -5.04 2.94 21.59
CA LEU A 186 -5.04 4.32 22.12
C LEU A 186 -6.40 4.69 22.72
#